data_3d481b08e8d2c7eaf3403d5e65746e57
#
_entry.id   3d481b08e8d2c7eaf3403d5e65746e57
#
_cell.length_a   1.000
_cell.length_b   1.000
_cell.length_c   1.000
_cell.angle_alpha   90.00
_cell.angle_beta   90.00
_cell.angle_gamma   90.00
#
_symmetry.space_group_name_H-M   'P 1'
#
loop_
_entity.id
_entity.type
_entity.pdbx_description
1 polymer ?
#
loop_
_entity_poly.entity_id
_entity_poly.type
_entity_poly.pdbx_seq_one_letter_code
_entity_poly.pdbx_strand_id
1 'polypeptide(L)'
;MPWLGFSACNDFLDERPQSDFTQEGSEAGALVSEYLSISDAQAELQGAYNSFKNDIYQLENYTINDIQSDNCYAGSDGVYDIEEDLLKITATNYKVSLVWSQYLAMAGSATNVIENVKLMTPESATEAEKNKVMAEAKFIRAWAYFDMVRLWGGLPMVLQLIPTITADNLDTWYPVMYPARSTEDEVYKQILEDLDEEGTIQYLDSKSVGAFQATKGAAYGLLSKVWATMGPKESRDYNKVVEYADKTIAEGYQLVSNFDDLWNPDNKFTTESIFEVYYTADSPNWAYWCLLKEDDGSVTWRRYCTPTHDLLAKFDTEKDVRYTSSILWKEAPYDTYFPADNYPFSYKIREKNSDIILMRLADILLMKAEALVELNQVSDAIVIVNRIRERAGFGPSSLDVNMSQADARLAVENERQLELYMEAQRWYDLLRNDRMLDVMRKHKDEKGQYIFSDLQSFREKWPVPQEEIDKNNNLTQNEGY
;
A
#
# COMPACT_ATOMS: atom_id res chain seq x y z
N MET A 1 13.79 -53.45 30.78
CA MET A 1 14.09 -52.34 29.86
C MET A 1 12.78 -51.86 29.27
N PRO A 2 12.32 -50.64 29.63
CA PRO A 2 11.11 -50.10 29.02
C PRO A 2 11.45 -49.44 27.68
N TRP A 3 10.65 -49.73 26.69
CA TRP A 3 10.68 -49.10 25.37
C TRP A 3 10.23 -47.64 25.53
N LEU A 4 11.10 -46.71 25.23
CA LEU A 4 10.77 -45.31 25.01
C LEU A 4 10.20 -45.18 23.58
N GLY A 5 8.89 -45.01 23.50
CA GLY A 5 8.24 -44.62 22.27
C GLY A 5 8.66 -43.17 21.90
N PHE A 6 9.31 -43.00 20.77
CA PHE A 6 9.48 -41.70 20.17
C PHE A 6 8.12 -41.22 19.65
N SER A 7 7.53 -40.24 20.31
CA SER A 7 6.45 -39.45 19.73
C SER A 7 7.10 -38.60 18.65
N ALA A 8 6.93 -38.96 17.40
CA ALA A 8 7.28 -38.10 16.27
C ALA A 8 6.31 -36.92 16.29
N CYS A 9 6.86 -35.73 16.17
CA CYS A 9 6.06 -34.48 16.00
C CYS A 9 5.24 -34.61 14.71
N ASN A 10 3.94 -34.83 14.84
CA ASN A 10 3.01 -34.84 13.71
C ASN A 10 2.68 -33.40 13.25
N ASP A 11 3.01 -32.39 14.06
CA ASP A 11 2.65 -30.99 13.79
C ASP A 11 3.36 -30.37 12.57
N PHE A 12 4.49 -30.94 12.13
CA PHE A 12 5.24 -30.44 10.97
C PHE A 12 4.60 -30.77 9.61
N LEU A 13 3.67 -31.75 9.59
CA LEU A 13 2.96 -32.13 8.35
C LEU A 13 1.55 -31.52 8.26
N ASP A 14 1.11 -30.80 9.29
CA ASP A 14 -0.19 -30.15 9.38
C ASP A 14 -0.13 -28.63 9.16
N GLU A 15 0.96 -28.07 8.64
CA GLU A 15 0.96 -26.69 8.17
C GLU A 15 0.04 -26.57 6.94
N ARG A 16 -1.14 -26.02 7.17
CA ARG A 16 -2.09 -25.67 6.12
C ARG A 16 -1.46 -24.61 5.22
N PRO A 17 -1.67 -24.67 3.88
CA PRO A 17 -1.30 -23.57 3.01
C PRO A 17 -1.90 -22.24 3.53
N GLN A 18 -1.18 -21.14 3.44
CA GLN A 18 -1.70 -19.83 3.88
C GLN A 18 -2.92 -19.35 3.06
N SER A 19 -3.20 -20.04 1.95
CA SER A 19 -4.44 -19.93 1.16
C SER A 19 -5.54 -20.89 1.62
N ASP A 20 -5.37 -21.60 2.76
CA ASP A 20 -6.34 -22.60 3.23
C ASP A 20 -7.50 -21.93 3.97
N PHE A 21 -8.47 -21.45 3.22
CA PHE A 21 -9.79 -21.02 3.68
C PHE A 21 -10.78 -22.20 3.54
N THR A 22 -10.55 -23.27 4.27
CA THR A 22 -11.46 -24.42 4.26
C THR A 22 -12.63 -24.20 5.21
N GLN A 23 -13.84 -24.44 4.72
CA GLN A 23 -15.06 -24.41 5.51
C GLN A 23 -15.16 -25.69 6.37
N GLU A 24 -15.10 -25.59 7.70
CA GLU A 24 -15.31 -26.70 8.62
C GLU A 24 -16.81 -26.97 8.80
N GLY A 25 -17.25 -28.20 8.62
CA GLY A 25 -18.58 -28.67 9.06
C GLY A 25 -19.65 -28.84 7.97
N SER A 26 -19.36 -28.66 6.68
CA SER A 26 -20.31 -28.97 5.60
C SER A 26 -20.30 -30.47 5.24
N GLU A 27 -21.47 -31.02 4.86
CA GLU A 27 -21.50 -32.32 4.16
C GLU A 27 -20.65 -32.25 2.89
N ALA A 28 -19.93 -33.30 2.54
CA ALA A 28 -18.99 -33.33 1.43
C ALA A 28 -19.62 -32.75 0.14
N GLY A 29 -19.22 -31.56 -0.26
CA GLY A 29 -19.56 -30.94 -1.54
C GLY A 29 -20.58 -29.78 -1.51
N ALA A 30 -21.24 -29.46 -0.39
CA ALA A 30 -22.15 -28.34 -0.29
C ALA A 30 -21.51 -27.19 0.50
N LEU A 31 -21.34 -26.03 -0.13
CA LEU A 31 -20.96 -24.79 0.56
C LEU A 31 -22.20 -24.21 1.24
N VAL A 32 -22.11 -23.97 2.55
CA VAL A 32 -23.12 -23.25 3.35
C VAL A 32 -22.41 -22.14 4.08
N SER A 33 -23.12 -21.04 4.37
CA SER A 33 -22.53 -19.95 5.13
C SER A 33 -22.14 -20.40 6.54
N GLU A 34 -20.95 -20.03 6.98
CA GLU A 34 -20.55 -20.17 8.38
C GLU A 34 -21.16 -19.09 9.27
N TYR A 35 -21.70 -18.00 8.66
CA TYR A 35 -22.31 -16.90 9.39
C TYR A 35 -23.79 -17.18 9.68
N LEU A 36 -24.12 -17.20 10.96
CA LEU A 36 -25.50 -17.40 11.44
C LEU A 36 -26.29 -16.09 11.44
N SER A 37 -25.60 -14.96 11.48
CA SER A 37 -26.18 -13.62 11.53
C SER A 37 -25.28 -12.59 10.83
N ILE A 38 -25.85 -11.42 10.51
CA ILE A 38 -25.07 -10.30 9.97
C ILE A 38 -23.97 -9.83 10.94
N SER A 39 -24.18 -10.02 12.26
CA SER A 39 -23.16 -9.67 13.25
C SER A 39 -21.91 -10.54 13.13
N ASP A 40 -22.03 -11.80 12.74
CA ASP A 40 -20.88 -12.68 12.50
C ASP A 40 -20.11 -12.18 11.28
N ALA A 41 -20.79 -11.87 10.18
CA ALA A 41 -20.19 -11.29 8.99
C ALA A 41 -19.48 -9.95 9.27
N GLN A 42 -20.06 -9.10 10.13
CA GLN A 42 -19.43 -7.82 10.53
C GLN A 42 -18.19 -8.04 11.39
N ALA A 43 -18.18 -9.06 12.26
CA ALA A 43 -17.02 -9.40 13.07
C ALA A 43 -15.84 -9.88 12.18
N GLU A 44 -16.11 -10.73 11.20
CA GLU A 44 -15.10 -11.18 10.24
C GLU A 44 -14.63 -10.05 9.33
N LEU A 45 -15.51 -9.17 8.89
CA LEU A 45 -15.15 -7.96 8.16
C LEU A 45 -14.21 -7.07 8.98
N GLN A 46 -14.45 -6.93 10.29
CA GLN A 46 -13.53 -6.20 11.16
C GLN A 46 -12.16 -6.90 11.25
N GLY A 47 -12.15 -8.24 11.21
CA GLY A 47 -10.91 -9.03 11.08
C GLY A 47 -10.15 -8.70 9.79
N ALA A 48 -10.86 -8.60 8.66
CA ALA A 48 -10.26 -8.20 7.39
C ALA A 48 -9.70 -6.76 7.42
N TYR A 49 -10.39 -5.80 8.04
CA TYR A 49 -9.87 -4.45 8.27
C TYR A 49 -8.62 -4.43 9.15
N ASN A 50 -8.51 -5.34 10.13
CA ASN A 50 -7.31 -5.41 10.97
C ASN A 50 -6.04 -5.78 10.18
N SER A 51 -6.17 -6.34 8.97
CA SER A 51 -5.03 -6.56 8.08
C SER A 51 -4.29 -5.27 7.72
N PHE A 52 -4.96 -4.11 7.73
CA PHE A 52 -4.30 -2.81 7.56
C PHE A 52 -3.41 -2.41 8.75
N LYS A 53 -3.43 -3.17 9.86
CA LYS A 53 -2.53 -2.99 11.01
C LYS A 53 -1.35 -3.97 11.00
N ASN A 54 -1.19 -4.76 9.96
CA ASN A 54 -0.06 -5.67 9.78
C ASN A 54 1.23 -4.91 9.46
N ASP A 55 2.35 -5.62 9.49
CA ASP A 55 3.69 -5.08 9.27
C ASP A 55 3.82 -4.32 7.96
N ILE A 56 3.08 -4.76 6.91
CA ILE A 56 3.08 -4.09 5.61
C ILE A 56 2.81 -2.60 5.75
N TYR A 57 1.68 -2.24 6.36
CA TYR A 57 1.27 -0.83 6.40
C TYR A 57 1.97 -0.05 7.52
N GLN A 58 2.45 -0.73 8.56
CA GLN A 58 3.20 -0.06 9.63
C GLN A 58 4.63 0.28 9.22
N LEU A 59 5.32 -0.58 8.48
CA LEU A 59 6.71 -0.35 8.09
C LEU A 59 7.02 -0.67 6.64
N GLU A 60 6.67 -1.88 6.16
CA GLU A 60 7.18 -2.36 4.87
C GLU A 60 6.74 -1.48 3.69
N ASN A 61 5.57 -0.86 3.77
CA ASN A 61 5.10 0.06 2.74
C ASN A 61 6.01 1.29 2.59
N TYR A 62 6.60 1.77 3.70
CA TYR A 62 7.59 2.86 3.67
C TYR A 62 8.92 2.37 3.11
N THR A 63 9.40 1.18 3.53
CA THR A 63 10.65 0.63 2.99
C THR A 63 10.53 0.35 1.51
N ILE A 64 9.46 -0.29 1.05
CA ILE A 64 9.18 -0.56 -0.36
C ILE A 64 9.17 0.72 -1.20
N ASN A 65 8.59 1.80 -0.71
CA ASN A 65 8.38 3.00 -1.51
C ASN A 65 9.46 4.07 -1.33
N ASP A 66 9.99 4.21 -0.13
CA ASP A 66 10.92 5.30 0.16
C ASP A 66 12.38 4.83 0.11
N ILE A 67 12.72 3.61 0.60
CA ILE A 67 14.09 3.08 0.51
C ILE A 67 14.45 2.64 -0.92
N GLN A 68 13.53 1.99 -1.63
CA GLN A 68 13.78 1.59 -3.02
C GLN A 68 13.87 2.75 -4.01
N SER A 69 13.61 3.97 -3.54
CA SER A 69 13.59 5.18 -4.37
C SER A 69 14.68 6.19 -3.99
N ASP A 70 14.66 7.33 -4.65
CA ASP A 70 15.54 8.47 -4.35
C ASP A 70 15.15 9.25 -3.09
N ASN A 71 14.16 8.78 -2.30
CA ASN A 71 13.72 9.44 -1.07
C ASN A 71 14.58 9.11 0.14
N CYS A 72 14.82 7.83 0.39
CA CYS A 72 15.49 7.37 1.59
C CYS A 72 16.57 6.33 1.27
N TYR A 73 17.46 6.10 2.22
CA TYR A 73 18.34 4.94 2.26
C TYR A 73 18.11 4.13 3.55
N ALA A 74 18.54 2.88 3.56
CA ALA A 74 18.50 2.02 4.74
C ALA A 74 19.57 2.45 5.72
N GLY A 75 19.20 3.23 6.74
CA GLY A 75 20.14 3.70 7.79
C GLY A 75 20.52 2.61 8.80
N SER A 76 19.88 1.44 8.77
CA SER A 76 20.15 0.29 9.63
C SER A 76 21.17 -0.67 9.01
N ASP A 77 21.58 -1.68 9.78
CA ASP A 77 22.41 -2.79 9.33
C ASP A 77 21.59 -4.04 8.95
N GLY A 78 20.27 -3.90 8.80
CA GLY A 78 19.36 -4.97 8.40
C GLY A 78 19.65 -5.44 6.98
N VAL A 79 20.05 -6.71 6.82
CA VAL A 79 20.42 -7.28 5.50
C VAL A 79 19.29 -7.14 4.50
N TYR A 80 18.05 -7.34 4.93
CA TYR A 80 16.88 -7.30 4.07
C TYR A 80 16.56 -5.89 3.59
N ASP A 81 16.71 -4.88 4.47
CA ASP A 81 16.54 -3.47 4.12
C ASP A 81 17.64 -3.00 3.15
N ILE A 82 18.87 -3.46 3.36
CA ILE A 82 19.99 -3.16 2.45
C ILE A 82 19.79 -3.77 1.06
N GLU A 83 19.19 -4.97 0.97
CA GLU A 83 18.83 -5.55 -0.34
C GLU A 83 17.76 -4.73 -1.06
N GLU A 84 16.78 -4.16 -0.32
CA GLU A 84 15.78 -3.23 -0.87
C GLU A 84 16.43 -1.94 -1.36
N ASP A 85 17.23 -1.29 -0.52
CA ASP A 85 17.96 -0.05 -0.81
C ASP A 85 18.84 -0.17 -2.06
N LEU A 86 19.55 -1.29 -2.17
CA LEU A 86 20.43 -1.57 -3.30
C LEU A 86 19.70 -2.12 -4.54
N LEU A 87 18.38 -2.26 -4.51
CA LEU A 87 17.56 -2.89 -5.56
C LEU A 87 18.09 -4.28 -5.95
N LYS A 88 18.58 -5.06 -4.96
CA LYS A 88 19.14 -6.41 -5.09
C LYS A 88 18.30 -7.47 -4.39
N ILE A 89 17.02 -7.20 -4.20
CA ILE A 89 16.08 -8.13 -3.57
C ILE A 89 16.13 -9.49 -4.27
N THR A 90 16.17 -10.56 -3.50
CA THR A 90 16.17 -11.95 -3.97
C THR A 90 14.87 -12.67 -3.59
N ALA A 91 14.57 -13.79 -4.26
CA ALA A 91 13.40 -14.61 -3.95
C ALA A 91 13.42 -15.24 -2.53
N THR A 92 14.57 -15.22 -1.87
CA THR A 92 14.76 -15.73 -0.50
C THR A 92 14.83 -14.61 0.55
N ASN A 93 14.62 -13.36 0.14
CA ASN A 93 14.52 -12.26 1.09
C ASN A 93 13.27 -12.44 1.95
N TYR A 94 13.43 -12.41 3.28
CA TYR A 94 12.33 -12.61 4.23
C TYR A 94 11.17 -11.64 4.02
N LYS A 95 11.43 -10.38 3.68
CA LYS A 95 10.39 -9.38 3.46
C LYS A 95 9.53 -9.70 2.24
N VAL A 96 10.11 -10.30 1.19
CA VAL A 96 9.35 -10.73 0.02
C VAL A 96 8.29 -11.75 0.41
N SER A 97 8.65 -12.74 1.24
CA SER A 97 7.71 -13.75 1.76
C SER A 97 6.69 -13.14 2.73
N LEU A 98 7.13 -12.28 3.63
CA LEU A 98 6.28 -11.60 4.61
C LEU A 98 5.19 -10.78 3.91
N VAL A 99 5.58 -9.92 3.00
CA VAL A 99 4.67 -9.00 2.28
C VAL A 99 3.70 -9.78 1.39
N TRP A 100 4.19 -10.78 0.66
CA TRP A 100 3.36 -11.68 -0.14
C TRP A 100 2.29 -12.38 0.70
N SER A 101 2.70 -13.01 1.79
CA SER A 101 1.79 -13.78 2.64
C SER A 101 0.73 -12.91 3.32
N GLN A 102 1.12 -11.72 3.81
CA GLN A 102 0.18 -10.81 4.47
C GLN A 102 -0.85 -10.22 3.50
N TYR A 103 -0.47 -9.89 2.26
CA TYR A 103 -1.44 -9.45 1.25
C TYR A 103 -2.38 -10.55 0.81
N LEU A 104 -1.88 -11.77 0.58
CA LEU A 104 -2.74 -12.91 0.26
C LEU A 104 -3.71 -13.23 1.39
N ALA A 105 -3.26 -13.17 2.65
CA ALA A 105 -4.12 -13.35 3.81
C ALA A 105 -5.20 -12.27 3.88
N MET A 106 -4.87 -11.01 3.59
CA MET A 106 -5.82 -9.89 3.53
C MET A 106 -6.88 -10.12 2.43
N ALA A 107 -6.46 -10.47 1.22
CA ALA A 107 -7.36 -10.78 0.11
C ALA A 107 -8.23 -12.00 0.40
N GLY A 108 -7.65 -13.03 1.01
CA GLY A 108 -8.35 -14.24 1.42
C GLY A 108 -9.40 -13.97 2.51
N SER A 109 -9.08 -13.20 3.55
CA SER A 109 -10.05 -12.80 4.58
C SER A 109 -11.23 -12.03 3.97
N ALA A 110 -10.96 -11.11 3.05
CA ALA A 110 -12.00 -10.39 2.34
C ALA A 110 -12.86 -11.34 1.47
N THR A 111 -12.24 -12.29 0.76
CA THR A 111 -12.96 -13.31 -0.03
C THR A 111 -13.82 -14.18 0.86
N ASN A 112 -13.31 -14.57 2.04
CA ASN A 112 -14.11 -15.36 3.00
C ASN A 112 -15.39 -14.62 3.40
N VAL A 113 -15.30 -13.32 3.72
CA VAL A 113 -16.46 -12.49 4.02
C VAL A 113 -17.42 -12.44 2.84
N ILE A 114 -16.94 -12.13 1.64
CA ILE A 114 -17.77 -11.99 0.44
C ILE A 114 -18.55 -13.27 0.15
N GLU A 115 -17.87 -14.40 0.13
CA GLU A 115 -18.46 -15.67 -0.27
C GLU A 115 -19.42 -16.23 0.80
N ASN A 116 -19.09 -16.11 2.09
CA ASN A 116 -20.00 -16.51 3.16
C ASN A 116 -21.26 -15.64 3.21
N VAL A 117 -21.14 -14.33 3.01
CA VAL A 117 -22.28 -13.41 2.97
C VAL A 117 -23.21 -13.74 1.79
N LYS A 118 -22.71 -14.14 0.63
CA LYS A 118 -23.51 -14.61 -0.50
C LYS A 118 -24.37 -15.82 -0.16
N LEU A 119 -23.85 -16.72 0.68
CA LEU A 119 -24.52 -17.96 1.11
C LEU A 119 -25.51 -17.75 2.25
N MET A 120 -25.53 -16.57 2.89
CA MET A 120 -26.48 -16.29 4.00
C MET A 120 -27.94 -16.31 3.52
N THR A 121 -28.79 -16.87 4.35
CA THR A 121 -30.25 -16.92 4.07
C THR A 121 -30.93 -15.57 4.33
N PRO A 122 -32.12 -15.31 3.76
CA PRO A 122 -32.87 -14.09 4.02
C PRO A 122 -33.27 -13.91 5.52
N GLU A 123 -33.33 -15.01 6.27
CA GLU A 123 -33.58 -14.98 7.71
C GLU A 123 -32.38 -14.50 8.52
N SER A 124 -31.15 -14.71 7.99
CA SER A 124 -29.91 -14.35 8.67
C SER A 124 -29.53 -12.88 8.45
N ALA A 125 -29.84 -12.31 7.28
CA ALA A 125 -29.53 -10.93 6.93
C ALA A 125 -30.40 -10.42 5.77
N THR A 126 -30.70 -9.13 5.80
CA THR A 126 -31.34 -8.44 4.66
C THR A 126 -30.35 -8.23 3.51
N GLU A 127 -30.88 -8.13 2.28
CA GLU A 127 -30.02 -7.85 1.11
C GLU A 127 -29.23 -6.52 1.24
N ALA A 128 -29.80 -5.51 1.90
CA ALA A 128 -29.10 -4.24 2.13
C ALA A 128 -27.89 -4.41 3.06
N GLU A 129 -28.04 -5.18 4.14
CA GLU A 129 -26.94 -5.49 5.07
C GLU A 129 -25.87 -6.34 4.40
N LYS A 130 -26.26 -7.37 3.66
CA LYS A 130 -25.34 -8.22 2.88
C LYS A 130 -24.55 -7.39 1.88
N ASN A 131 -25.22 -6.55 1.09
CA ASN A 131 -24.56 -5.72 0.08
C ASN A 131 -23.58 -4.73 0.70
N LYS A 132 -23.88 -4.15 1.86
CA LYS A 132 -22.94 -3.25 2.55
C LYS A 132 -21.70 -3.98 3.02
N VAL A 133 -21.82 -5.11 3.70
CA VAL A 133 -20.68 -5.91 4.17
C VAL A 133 -19.84 -6.41 3.00
N MET A 134 -20.46 -6.91 1.93
CA MET A 134 -19.75 -7.34 0.73
C MET A 134 -19.03 -6.18 0.04
N ALA A 135 -19.60 -4.98 -0.01
CA ALA A 135 -18.97 -3.82 -0.62
C ALA A 135 -17.69 -3.41 0.10
N GLU A 136 -17.71 -3.41 1.43
CA GLU A 136 -16.53 -3.12 2.22
C GLU A 136 -15.45 -4.21 2.07
N ALA A 137 -15.83 -5.48 2.07
CA ALA A 137 -14.91 -6.60 1.86
C ALA A 137 -14.28 -6.57 0.44
N LYS A 138 -15.07 -6.27 -0.59
CA LYS A 138 -14.57 -6.10 -1.96
C LYS A 138 -13.56 -4.94 -2.07
N PHE A 139 -13.79 -3.82 -1.39
CA PHE A 139 -12.82 -2.73 -1.30
C PHE A 139 -11.49 -3.20 -0.71
N ILE A 140 -11.52 -3.97 0.40
CA ILE A 140 -10.31 -4.52 1.03
C ILE A 140 -9.57 -5.44 0.07
N ARG A 141 -10.28 -6.34 -0.64
CA ARG A 141 -9.69 -7.25 -1.62
C ARG A 141 -9.07 -6.51 -2.80
N ALA A 142 -9.78 -5.52 -3.34
CA ALA A 142 -9.28 -4.67 -4.42
C ALA A 142 -8.01 -3.92 -4.01
N TRP A 143 -7.96 -3.41 -2.78
CA TRP A 143 -6.77 -2.74 -2.25
C TRP A 143 -5.57 -3.69 -2.18
N ALA A 144 -5.76 -4.88 -1.59
CA ALA A 144 -4.71 -5.88 -1.48
C ALA A 144 -4.16 -6.29 -2.87
N TYR A 145 -5.05 -6.59 -3.82
CA TYR A 145 -4.63 -6.96 -5.17
C TYR A 145 -3.98 -5.80 -5.94
N PHE A 146 -4.41 -4.56 -5.70
CA PHE A 146 -3.76 -3.39 -6.30
C PHE A 146 -2.34 -3.19 -5.79
N ASP A 147 -2.09 -3.36 -4.50
CA ASP A 147 -0.74 -3.31 -3.94
C ASP A 147 0.13 -4.46 -4.50
N MET A 148 -0.40 -5.69 -4.51
CA MET A 148 0.33 -6.86 -5.02
C MET A 148 0.67 -6.76 -6.50
N VAL A 149 -0.28 -6.36 -7.36
CA VAL A 149 -0.05 -6.31 -8.81
C VAL A 149 1.04 -5.33 -9.19
N ARG A 150 1.18 -4.24 -8.43
CA ARG A 150 2.26 -3.27 -8.62
C ARG A 150 3.63 -3.85 -8.29
N LEU A 151 3.72 -4.73 -7.29
CA LEU A 151 4.97 -5.36 -6.86
C LEU A 151 5.35 -6.57 -7.72
N TRP A 152 4.42 -7.46 -8.03
CA TRP A 152 4.72 -8.76 -8.67
C TRP A 152 4.17 -8.93 -10.07
N GLY A 153 3.28 -8.05 -10.53
CA GLY A 153 2.53 -8.28 -11.76
C GLY A 153 1.42 -9.31 -11.57
N GLY A 154 1.39 -10.36 -12.38
CA GLY A 154 0.38 -11.42 -12.24
C GLY A 154 0.44 -12.16 -10.90
N LEU A 155 -0.72 -12.62 -10.40
CA LEU A 155 -0.90 -13.16 -9.05
C LEU A 155 -1.76 -14.42 -9.02
N PRO A 156 -1.55 -15.34 -8.05
CA PRO A 156 -2.55 -16.36 -7.73
C PRO A 156 -3.71 -15.71 -6.96
N MET A 157 -4.86 -15.54 -7.61
CA MET A 157 -6.01 -14.90 -6.97
C MET A 157 -6.87 -15.92 -6.23
N VAL A 158 -7.27 -15.61 -4.99
CA VAL A 158 -8.19 -16.38 -4.16
C VAL A 158 -9.56 -15.73 -4.23
N LEU A 159 -10.51 -16.32 -4.99
CA LEU A 159 -11.81 -15.71 -5.31
C LEU A 159 -13.01 -16.50 -4.84
N GLN A 160 -12.82 -17.65 -4.20
CA GLN A 160 -13.90 -18.54 -3.77
C GLN A 160 -13.52 -19.32 -2.52
N LEU A 161 -14.54 -19.80 -1.79
CA LEU A 161 -14.34 -20.71 -0.67
C LEU A 161 -13.90 -22.09 -1.17
N ILE A 162 -13.13 -22.78 -0.34
CA ILE A 162 -12.72 -24.16 -0.58
C ILE A 162 -13.47 -25.04 0.45
N PRO A 163 -14.27 -26.01 0.00
CA PRO A 163 -14.97 -26.89 0.92
C PRO A 163 -13.99 -27.84 1.63
N THR A 164 -14.48 -28.59 2.61
CA THR A 164 -13.69 -29.65 3.23
C THR A 164 -13.15 -30.61 2.16
N ILE A 165 -11.83 -30.73 2.09
CA ILE A 165 -11.17 -31.59 1.11
C ILE A 165 -11.22 -33.04 1.54
N THR A 166 -11.65 -33.90 0.61
CA THR A 166 -11.71 -35.36 0.74
C THR A 166 -10.98 -36.00 -0.44
N ALA A 167 -10.74 -37.32 -0.36
CA ALA A 167 -10.16 -38.05 -1.48
C ALA A 167 -11.01 -37.96 -2.77
N ASP A 168 -12.31 -37.79 -2.63
CA ASP A 168 -13.25 -37.77 -3.77
C ASP A 168 -13.31 -36.40 -4.48
N ASN A 169 -12.95 -35.31 -3.80
CA ASN A 169 -13.03 -33.95 -4.37
C ASN A 169 -11.67 -33.28 -4.57
N LEU A 170 -10.56 -33.90 -4.13
CA LEU A 170 -9.22 -33.33 -4.19
C LEU A 170 -8.83 -32.89 -5.61
N ASP A 171 -9.04 -33.72 -6.63
CA ASP A 171 -8.67 -33.42 -8.00
C ASP A 171 -9.42 -32.20 -8.55
N THR A 172 -10.64 -31.97 -8.09
CA THR A 172 -11.45 -30.80 -8.47
C THR A 172 -10.95 -29.52 -7.83
N TRP A 173 -10.55 -29.58 -6.56
CA TRP A 173 -10.19 -28.41 -5.78
C TRP A 173 -8.70 -28.11 -5.75
N TYR A 174 -7.85 -29.09 -6.12
CA TYR A 174 -6.40 -28.88 -6.17
C TYR A 174 -5.98 -27.66 -7.00
N PRO A 175 -6.51 -27.42 -8.22
CA PRO A 175 -6.18 -26.21 -8.99
C PRO A 175 -6.66 -24.91 -8.36
N VAL A 176 -7.66 -24.97 -7.49
CA VAL A 176 -8.19 -23.80 -6.75
C VAL A 176 -7.32 -23.52 -5.52
N MET A 177 -6.85 -24.55 -4.85
CA MET A 177 -5.94 -24.47 -3.70
C MET A 177 -4.54 -24.01 -4.11
N TYR A 178 -4.08 -24.45 -5.29
CA TYR A 178 -2.77 -24.14 -5.86
C TYR A 178 -2.91 -23.50 -7.25
N PRO A 179 -3.50 -22.29 -7.32
CA PRO A 179 -3.74 -21.64 -8.59
C PRO A 179 -2.42 -21.23 -9.25
N ALA A 180 -2.41 -21.23 -10.58
CA ALA A 180 -1.38 -20.53 -11.33
C ALA A 180 -1.53 -19.01 -11.14
N ARG A 181 -0.51 -18.26 -11.50
CA ARG A 181 -0.60 -16.80 -11.54
C ARG A 181 -1.57 -16.37 -12.65
N SER A 182 -2.57 -15.60 -12.31
CA SER A 182 -3.34 -14.83 -13.28
C SER A 182 -2.46 -13.76 -13.91
N THR A 183 -2.77 -13.36 -15.12
CA THR A 183 -2.06 -12.25 -15.78
C THR A 183 -2.31 -10.92 -15.06
N GLU A 184 -1.44 -9.95 -15.29
CA GLU A 184 -1.61 -8.59 -14.74
C GLU A 184 -2.96 -7.97 -15.15
N ASP A 185 -3.38 -8.15 -16.40
CA ASP A 185 -4.68 -7.68 -16.91
C ASP A 185 -5.88 -8.34 -16.21
N GLU A 186 -5.80 -9.64 -15.91
CA GLU A 186 -6.84 -10.35 -15.18
C GLU A 186 -6.94 -9.87 -13.73
N VAL A 187 -5.81 -9.54 -13.10
CA VAL A 187 -5.80 -8.96 -11.75
C VAL A 187 -6.45 -7.56 -11.77
N TYR A 188 -6.08 -6.70 -12.70
CA TYR A 188 -6.72 -5.38 -12.83
C TYR A 188 -8.21 -5.49 -13.13
N LYS A 189 -8.61 -6.44 -13.96
CA LYS A 189 -10.04 -6.71 -14.22
C LYS A 189 -10.78 -7.07 -12.95
N GLN A 190 -10.22 -7.95 -12.10
CA GLN A 190 -10.82 -8.30 -10.80
C GLN A 190 -10.92 -7.09 -9.87
N ILE A 191 -9.88 -6.24 -9.82
CA ILE A 191 -9.91 -5.00 -9.04
C ILE A 191 -11.06 -4.09 -9.49
N LEU A 192 -11.25 -3.92 -10.79
CA LEU A 192 -12.33 -3.09 -11.35
C LEU A 192 -13.71 -3.72 -11.07
N GLU A 193 -13.84 -5.04 -11.11
CA GLU A 193 -15.08 -5.74 -10.73
C GLU A 193 -15.40 -5.59 -9.24
N ASP A 194 -14.39 -5.62 -8.39
CA ASP A 194 -14.57 -5.40 -6.95
C ASP A 194 -14.90 -3.93 -6.62
N LEU A 195 -14.51 -2.99 -7.45
CA LEU A 195 -14.80 -1.55 -7.30
C LEU A 195 -15.90 -1.05 -8.26
N ASP A 196 -16.75 -1.95 -8.74
CA ASP A 196 -17.86 -1.58 -9.63
C ASP A 196 -18.83 -0.59 -8.95
N GLU A 197 -19.25 0.45 -9.68
CA GLU A 197 -20.06 1.52 -9.12
C GLU A 197 -21.44 1.05 -8.69
N GLU A 198 -22.08 0.20 -9.52
CA GLU A 198 -23.43 -0.31 -9.28
C GLU A 198 -23.44 -1.55 -8.37
N GLY A 199 -22.39 -2.38 -8.46
CA GLY A 199 -22.27 -3.63 -7.69
C GLY A 199 -21.62 -3.46 -6.33
N THR A 200 -20.94 -2.34 -6.07
CA THR A 200 -20.13 -2.15 -4.85
C THR A 200 -20.23 -0.74 -4.30
N ILE A 201 -19.76 0.28 -5.02
CA ILE A 201 -19.57 1.63 -4.46
C ILE A 201 -20.87 2.26 -3.99
N GLN A 202 -21.98 2.00 -4.67
CA GLN A 202 -23.29 2.54 -4.25
C GLN A 202 -23.68 2.13 -2.81
N TYR A 203 -23.19 0.98 -2.32
CA TYR A 203 -23.50 0.45 -0.99
C TYR A 203 -22.55 0.92 0.11
N LEU A 204 -21.45 1.57 -0.27
CA LEU A 204 -20.52 2.18 0.69
C LEU A 204 -21.14 3.46 1.28
N ASP A 205 -20.76 3.76 2.51
CA ASP A 205 -21.11 5.06 3.10
C ASP A 205 -20.37 6.19 2.36
N SER A 206 -20.95 7.37 2.37
CA SER A 206 -20.25 8.59 2.05
C SER A 206 -19.15 8.82 3.08
N LYS A 207 -18.39 9.94 2.97
CA LYS A 207 -17.32 10.26 3.89
C LYS A 207 -17.62 9.83 5.33
N SER A 208 -16.84 8.88 5.84
CA SER A 208 -16.95 8.40 7.23
C SER A 208 -16.26 9.38 8.17
N VAL A 209 -16.74 9.49 9.40
CA VAL A 209 -16.12 10.28 10.45
C VAL A 209 -15.65 9.34 11.55
N GLY A 210 -14.34 9.29 11.76
CA GLY A 210 -13.75 8.70 12.96
C GLY A 210 -13.42 7.21 12.92
N ALA A 211 -13.46 6.54 11.77
CA ALA A 211 -13.01 5.16 11.65
C ALA A 211 -12.37 4.91 10.28
N PHE A 212 -11.41 3.99 10.21
CA PHE A 212 -10.90 3.49 8.95
C PHE A 212 -11.91 2.49 8.38
N GLN A 213 -12.77 2.98 7.50
CA GLN A 213 -13.78 2.21 6.80
C GLN A 213 -13.74 2.56 5.32
N ALA A 214 -14.10 1.60 4.49
CA ALA A 214 -14.32 1.85 3.08
C ALA A 214 -15.46 2.84 2.90
N THR A 215 -15.20 3.92 2.17
CA THR A 215 -16.17 4.94 1.82
C THR A 215 -16.23 5.10 0.30
N LYS A 216 -17.28 5.74 -0.21
CA LYS A 216 -17.34 6.10 -1.64
C LYS A 216 -16.11 6.87 -2.07
N GLY A 217 -15.68 7.84 -1.26
CA GLY A 217 -14.48 8.63 -1.54
C GLY A 217 -13.21 7.80 -1.57
N ALA A 218 -13.04 6.83 -0.66
CA ALA A 218 -11.91 5.92 -0.66
C ALA A 218 -11.90 5.00 -1.89
N ALA A 219 -13.08 4.47 -2.28
CA ALA A 219 -13.20 3.60 -3.45
C ALA A 219 -12.96 4.37 -4.76
N TYR A 220 -13.49 5.58 -4.91
CA TYR A 220 -13.20 6.43 -6.07
C TYR A 220 -11.73 6.85 -6.12
N GLY A 221 -11.13 7.19 -4.97
CA GLY A 221 -9.71 7.50 -4.90
C GLY A 221 -8.83 6.32 -5.32
N LEU A 222 -9.18 5.10 -4.89
CA LEU A 222 -8.49 3.89 -5.31
C LEU A 222 -8.67 3.65 -6.82
N LEU A 223 -9.86 3.82 -7.38
CA LEU A 223 -10.10 3.73 -8.83
C LEU A 223 -9.28 4.74 -9.62
N SER A 224 -9.15 5.99 -9.13
CA SER A 224 -8.27 6.99 -9.77
C SER A 224 -6.82 6.48 -9.84
N LYS A 225 -6.30 5.89 -8.74
CA LYS A 225 -4.94 5.30 -8.70
C LYS A 225 -4.81 4.07 -9.60
N VAL A 226 -5.83 3.22 -9.66
CA VAL A 226 -5.86 2.03 -10.55
C VAL A 226 -5.77 2.46 -12.01
N TRP A 227 -6.62 3.39 -12.46
CA TRP A 227 -6.59 3.89 -13.83
C TRP A 227 -5.31 4.64 -14.20
N ALA A 228 -4.66 5.29 -13.23
CA ALA A 228 -3.36 5.93 -13.42
C ALA A 228 -2.20 4.93 -13.53
N THR A 229 -2.42 3.66 -13.18
CA THR A 229 -1.35 2.65 -13.06
C THR A 229 -1.48 1.52 -14.07
N MET A 230 -2.71 1.04 -14.34
CA MET A 230 -2.90 -0.16 -15.15
C MET A 230 -2.49 0.03 -16.60
N GLY A 231 -1.83 -0.98 -17.14
CA GLY A 231 -1.38 -1.01 -18.54
C GLY A 231 -0.21 -0.05 -18.86
N PRO A 232 0.27 -0.07 -20.10
CA PRO A 232 1.31 0.83 -20.58
C PRO A 232 0.87 2.29 -20.51
N LYS A 233 1.78 3.18 -20.12
CA LYS A 233 1.52 4.61 -19.90
C LYS A 233 0.81 5.28 -21.08
N GLU A 234 1.22 4.96 -22.30
CA GLU A 234 0.72 5.56 -23.53
C GLU A 234 -0.74 5.17 -23.87
N SER A 235 -1.23 4.08 -23.27
CA SER A 235 -2.58 3.55 -23.52
C SER A 235 -3.57 3.81 -22.40
N ARG A 236 -3.14 4.48 -21.31
CA ARG A 236 -3.98 4.73 -20.13
C ARG A 236 -5.10 5.73 -20.42
N ASP A 237 -6.27 5.46 -19.88
CA ASP A 237 -7.39 6.39 -19.95
C ASP A 237 -7.32 7.45 -18.84
N TYR A 238 -6.55 8.48 -19.08
CA TYR A 238 -6.41 9.60 -18.14
C TYR A 238 -7.72 10.37 -17.88
N ASN A 239 -8.74 10.25 -18.76
CA ASN A 239 -10.07 10.80 -18.46
C ASN A 239 -10.71 10.07 -17.29
N LYS A 240 -10.52 8.74 -17.19
CA LYS A 240 -10.98 7.96 -16.04
C LYS A 240 -10.28 8.36 -14.75
N VAL A 241 -8.98 8.65 -14.80
CA VAL A 241 -8.24 9.17 -13.65
C VAL A 241 -8.86 10.46 -13.15
N VAL A 242 -9.13 11.42 -14.05
CA VAL A 242 -9.78 12.70 -13.72
C VAL A 242 -11.19 12.49 -13.19
N GLU A 243 -11.99 11.64 -13.86
CA GLU A 243 -13.37 11.32 -13.46
C GLU A 243 -13.44 10.83 -12.02
N TYR A 244 -12.63 9.84 -11.66
CA TYR A 244 -12.65 9.26 -10.32
C TYR A 244 -12.01 10.17 -9.25
N ALA A 245 -11.00 10.94 -9.62
CA ALA A 245 -10.48 11.99 -8.76
C ALA A 245 -11.57 13.04 -8.44
N ASP A 246 -12.34 13.47 -9.44
CA ASP A 246 -13.44 14.42 -9.26
C ASP A 246 -14.56 13.85 -8.39
N LYS A 247 -14.93 12.58 -8.57
CA LYS A 247 -15.90 11.90 -7.69
C LYS A 247 -15.39 11.86 -6.25
N THR A 248 -14.11 11.58 -6.03
CA THR A 248 -13.49 11.63 -4.69
C THR A 248 -13.58 13.04 -4.08
N ILE A 249 -13.20 14.05 -4.83
CA ILE A 249 -13.25 15.47 -4.39
C ILE A 249 -14.69 15.87 -4.03
N ALA A 250 -15.68 15.40 -4.80
CA ALA A 250 -17.10 15.69 -4.59
C ALA A 250 -17.66 15.12 -3.27
N GLU A 251 -16.99 14.12 -2.66
CA GLU A 251 -17.33 13.62 -1.31
C GLU A 251 -17.01 14.63 -0.18
N GLY A 252 -16.42 15.79 -0.50
CA GLY A 252 -16.30 16.94 0.40
C GLY A 252 -15.06 16.93 1.29
N TYR A 253 -13.99 16.23 0.88
CA TYR A 253 -12.67 16.35 1.53
C TYR A 253 -12.07 17.74 1.29
N GLN A 254 -11.28 18.22 2.25
CA GLN A 254 -10.66 19.54 2.19
C GLN A 254 -9.21 19.47 2.67
N LEU A 255 -8.31 20.15 1.97
CA LEU A 255 -6.93 20.30 2.46
C LEU A 255 -6.94 20.99 3.83
N VAL A 256 -6.17 20.45 4.77
CA VAL A 256 -5.89 21.16 6.02
C VAL A 256 -5.11 22.45 5.71
N SER A 257 -5.37 23.49 6.46
CA SER A 257 -4.70 24.77 6.25
C SER A 257 -3.24 24.75 6.73
N ASN A 258 -2.96 23.99 7.77
CA ASN A 258 -1.62 23.81 8.31
C ASN A 258 -1.20 22.34 8.04
N PHE A 259 -0.14 22.16 7.26
CA PHE A 259 0.36 20.82 6.90
C PHE A 259 0.75 19.97 8.11
N ASP A 260 1.23 20.61 9.18
CA ASP A 260 1.66 19.92 10.40
C ASP A 260 0.52 19.22 11.14
N ASP A 261 -0.72 19.71 10.97
CA ASP A 261 -1.92 19.12 11.58
C ASP A 261 -2.19 17.68 11.13
N LEU A 262 -1.69 17.28 9.95
CA LEU A 262 -1.79 15.90 9.43
C LEU A 262 -1.02 14.89 10.28
N TRP A 263 0.05 15.35 10.93
CA TRP A 263 1.01 14.46 11.62
C TRP A 263 0.92 14.59 13.15
N ASN A 264 -0.02 15.39 13.62
CA ASN A 264 -0.28 15.51 15.06
C ASN A 264 -1.04 14.26 15.55
N PRO A 265 -0.46 13.46 16.47
CA PRO A 265 -1.07 12.22 16.94
C PRO A 265 -2.45 12.40 17.61
N ASP A 266 -2.75 13.61 18.08
CA ASP A 266 -4.02 13.93 18.71
C ASP A 266 -5.07 14.47 17.71
N ASN A 267 -4.69 14.72 16.45
CA ASN A 267 -5.57 15.25 15.41
C ASN A 267 -5.84 14.20 14.33
N LYS A 268 -6.67 13.24 14.66
CA LYS A 268 -7.00 12.09 13.80
C LYS A 268 -8.14 12.40 12.85
N PHE A 269 -8.19 11.68 11.72
CA PHE A 269 -9.27 11.77 10.73
C PHE A 269 -9.56 13.22 10.30
N THR A 270 -8.49 13.91 9.90
CA THR A 270 -8.59 15.29 9.46
C THR A 270 -9.54 15.45 8.27
N THR A 271 -9.91 16.66 7.92
CA THR A 271 -10.75 16.95 6.74
C THR A 271 -10.11 16.48 5.44
N GLU A 272 -8.79 16.27 5.43
CA GLU A 272 -8.01 15.82 4.28
C GLU A 272 -7.90 14.29 4.17
N SER A 273 -8.03 13.57 5.28
CA SER A 273 -7.91 12.10 5.31
C SER A 273 -9.06 11.43 4.56
N ILE A 274 -8.72 10.56 3.62
CA ILE A 274 -9.68 9.75 2.84
C ILE A 274 -9.74 8.33 3.38
N PHE A 275 -8.56 7.74 3.66
CA PHE A 275 -8.44 6.43 4.26
C PHE A 275 -7.23 6.43 5.21
N GLU A 276 -7.48 6.14 6.49
CA GLU A 276 -6.51 6.30 7.57
C GLU A 276 -6.63 5.15 8.57
N VAL A 277 -5.53 4.50 8.89
CA VAL A 277 -5.48 3.39 9.87
C VAL A 277 -5.28 3.96 11.26
N TYR A 278 -6.22 3.63 12.14
CA TYR A 278 -6.30 4.17 13.48
C TYR A 278 -5.45 3.38 14.49
N TYR A 279 -4.65 4.08 15.28
CA TYR A 279 -3.84 3.54 16.36
C TYR A 279 -4.13 4.23 17.70
N THR A 280 -3.89 3.52 18.79
CA THR A 280 -4.06 4.02 20.17
C THR A 280 -2.85 3.63 21.03
N ALA A 281 -2.79 4.14 22.25
CA ALA A 281 -1.78 3.72 23.20
C ALA A 281 -1.83 2.20 23.52
N ASP A 282 -3.06 1.61 23.49
CA ASP A 282 -3.27 0.18 23.75
C ASP A 282 -3.07 -0.70 22.49
N SER A 283 -3.13 -0.09 21.31
CA SER A 283 -2.85 -0.72 20.02
C SER A 283 -1.88 0.18 19.25
N PRO A 284 -0.60 0.16 19.58
CA PRO A 284 0.37 1.13 19.10
C PRO A 284 0.80 0.86 17.64
N ASN A 285 1.19 1.94 16.96
CA ASN A 285 1.91 1.91 15.71
C ASN A 285 3.40 1.65 16.01
N TRP A 286 3.86 0.44 15.73
CA TRP A 286 5.24 0.07 16.05
C TRP A 286 6.29 0.65 15.08
N ALA A 287 5.88 1.19 13.92
CA ALA A 287 6.80 1.91 13.03
C ALA A 287 7.53 3.07 13.74
N TYR A 288 6.89 3.66 14.73
CA TYR A 288 7.50 4.68 15.58
C TYR A 288 8.88 4.26 16.14
N TRP A 289 9.00 3.02 16.65
CA TRP A 289 10.28 2.49 17.15
C TRP A 289 11.31 2.23 16.04
N CYS A 290 10.87 2.01 14.83
CA CYS A 290 11.75 1.74 13.69
C CYS A 290 12.24 3.01 12.98
N LEU A 291 11.43 4.08 13.03
CA LEU A 291 11.67 5.29 12.28
C LEU A 291 12.21 6.44 13.11
N LEU A 292 11.89 6.54 14.41
CA LEU A 292 12.14 7.75 15.16
C LEU A 292 12.73 7.53 16.57
N LYS A 293 12.01 6.88 17.50
CA LYS A 293 12.36 6.85 18.92
C LYS A 293 12.20 5.46 19.54
N GLU A 294 12.94 5.22 20.61
CA GLU A 294 12.76 4.10 21.55
C GLU A 294 11.82 4.50 22.71
N ASP A 295 11.36 3.52 23.49
CA ASP A 295 10.45 3.75 24.63
C ASP A 295 11.04 4.65 25.73
N ASP A 296 12.36 4.70 25.87
CA ASP A 296 13.07 5.57 26.81
C ASP A 296 13.22 7.02 26.30
N GLY A 297 12.71 7.32 25.10
CA GLY A 297 12.77 8.61 24.47
C GLY A 297 14.06 8.91 23.70
N SER A 298 15.03 7.98 23.69
CA SER A 298 16.21 8.09 22.83
C SER A 298 15.82 7.91 21.36
N VAL A 299 16.66 8.42 20.43
CA VAL A 299 16.45 8.18 19.00
C VAL A 299 16.73 6.72 18.65
N THR A 300 15.93 6.16 17.74
CA THR A 300 16.10 4.76 17.34
C THR A 300 17.41 4.54 16.60
N TRP A 301 18.08 3.44 16.90
CA TRP A 301 19.23 2.98 16.13
C TRP A 301 18.83 2.32 14.81
N ARG A 302 17.56 1.93 14.65
CA ARG A 302 17.05 1.21 13.47
C ARG A 302 17.01 2.06 12.21
N ARG A 303 16.51 3.29 12.30
CA ARG A 303 16.57 4.30 11.21
C ARG A 303 16.25 3.73 9.83
N TYR A 304 15.21 2.91 9.73
CA TYR A 304 14.93 2.17 8.49
C TYR A 304 14.68 3.05 7.27
N CYS A 305 14.20 4.27 7.42
CA CYS A 305 14.01 5.21 6.32
C CYS A 305 14.69 6.54 6.65
N THR A 306 15.97 6.68 6.30
CA THR A 306 16.72 7.92 6.47
C THR A 306 16.66 8.73 5.17
N PRO A 307 16.22 10.02 5.21
CA PRO A 307 16.15 10.84 4.00
C PRO A 307 17.52 11.04 3.35
N THR A 308 17.55 10.90 2.02
CA THR A 308 18.76 11.10 1.23
C THR A 308 19.17 12.58 1.14
N HIS A 309 20.45 12.85 0.87
CA HIS A 309 20.91 14.19 0.56
C HIS A 309 20.20 14.79 -0.68
N ASP A 310 19.88 13.95 -1.67
CA ASP A 310 19.17 14.36 -2.88
C ASP A 310 17.73 14.83 -2.56
N LEU A 311 17.00 14.13 -1.71
CA LEU A 311 15.68 14.56 -1.24
C LEU A 311 15.77 15.86 -0.42
N LEU A 312 16.70 15.90 0.54
CA LEU A 312 16.86 17.06 1.43
C LEU A 312 17.17 18.34 0.64
N ALA A 313 17.96 18.22 -0.42
CA ALA A 313 18.31 19.34 -1.30
C ALA A 313 17.15 19.88 -2.14
N LYS A 314 16.04 19.14 -2.28
CA LYS A 314 14.84 19.58 -3.01
C LYS A 314 13.94 20.52 -2.19
N PHE A 315 14.04 20.49 -0.87
CA PHE A 315 13.26 21.39 -0.01
C PHE A 315 13.85 22.80 0.01
N ASP A 316 13.01 23.81 -0.15
CA ASP A 316 13.34 25.20 0.23
C ASP A 316 13.23 25.30 1.75
N THR A 317 14.36 25.18 2.44
CA THR A 317 14.39 25.09 3.91
C THR A 317 13.92 26.36 4.62
N GLU A 318 13.80 27.49 3.89
CA GLU A 318 13.33 28.77 4.44
C GLU A 318 11.81 28.95 4.28
N LYS A 319 11.21 28.38 3.20
CA LYS A 319 9.81 28.61 2.86
C LYS A 319 8.94 27.38 3.03
N ASP A 320 9.44 26.20 2.68
CA ASP A 320 8.64 24.98 2.63
C ASP A 320 8.36 24.45 4.05
N VAL A 321 7.16 24.69 4.54
CA VAL A 321 6.74 24.26 5.88
C VAL A 321 6.78 22.74 6.04
N ARG A 322 6.74 21.98 4.94
CA ARG A 322 6.80 20.52 4.95
C ARG A 322 8.16 19.99 5.40
N TYR A 323 9.23 20.79 5.19
CA TYR A 323 10.58 20.41 5.62
C TYR A 323 10.63 20.11 7.12
N THR A 324 10.20 21.04 7.93
CA THR A 324 10.21 20.88 9.40
C THR A 324 9.13 19.96 9.93
N SER A 325 8.03 19.79 9.18
CA SER A 325 6.95 18.86 9.54
C SER A 325 7.26 17.42 9.22
N SER A 326 8.16 17.17 8.24
CA SER A 326 8.46 15.81 7.76
C SER A 326 9.84 15.31 8.18
N ILE A 327 10.74 16.19 8.61
CA ILE A 327 12.13 15.86 8.95
C ILE A 327 12.49 16.44 10.32
N LEU A 328 12.96 15.58 11.20
CA LEU A 328 13.44 15.95 12.53
C LEU A 328 14.96 15.76 12.60
N TRP A 329 15.68 16.83 12.95
CA TRP A 329 17.12 16.76 13.13
C TRP A 329 17.46 16.51 14.61
N LYS A 330 18.24 15.47 14.88
CA LYS A 330 18.65 15.05 16.21
C LYS A 330 20.08 14.53 16.21
N GLU A 331 20.70 14.51 17.39
CA GLU A 331 21.95 13.81 17.61
C GLU A 331 21.74 12.30 17.46
N ALA A 332 22.57 11.66 16.60
CA ALA A 332 22.57 10.22 16.37
C ALA A 332 23.98 9.76 15.94
N PRO A 333 24.80 9.28 16.87
CA PRO A 333 26.22 8.98 16.60
C PRO A 333 26.47 7.67 15.85
N TYR A 334 25.44 7.12 15.19
CA TYR A 334 25.48 5.78 14.58
C TYR A 334 25.84 5.78 13.10
N ASP A 335 25.80 6.94 12.44
CA ASP A 335 25.93 7.04 11.00
C ASP A 335 27.17 7.86 10.60
N THR A 336 27.70 7.57 9.43
CA THR A 336 28.88 8.26 8.86
C THR A 336 28.54 9.20 7.71
N TYR A 337 27.29 9.23 7.25
CA TYR A 337 26.84 10.05 6.12
C TYR A 337 26.38 11.44 6.53
N PHE A 338 25.90 11.56 7.75
CA PHE A 338 25.54 12.83 8.37
C PHE A 338 26.38 13.07 9.60
N PRO A 339 26.61 14.35 9.98
CA PRO A 339 27.26 14.67 11.25
C PRO A 339 26.49 14.08 12.44
N ALA A 340 27.22 13.50 13.39
CA ALA A 340 26.62 12.82 14.55
C ALA A 340 25.73 13.72 15.41
N ASP A 341 26.00 15.03 15.45
CA ASP A 341 25.23 16.04 16.17
C ASP A 341 24.02 16.57 15.35
N ASN A 342 23.87 16.19 14.09
CA ASN A 342 22.82 16.68 13.21
C ASN A 342 22.42 15.62 12.17
N TYR A 343 21.60 14.65 12.59
CA TYR A 343 21.11 13.54 11.80
C TYR A 343 19.62 13.70 11.46
N PRO A 344 19.18 13.47 10.20
CA PRO A 344 17.79 13.61 9.80
C PRO A 344 17.00 12.33 10.09
N PHE A 345 15.86 12.48 10.74
CA PHE A 345 14.87 11.41 10.94
C PHE A 345 13.59 11.74 10.19
N SER A 346 12.96 10.74 9.58
CA SER A 346 11.60 10.85 9.07
C SER A 346 10.63 11.14 10.21
N TYR A 347 9.75 12.16 10.07
CA TYR A 347 9.00 12.72 11.19
C TYR A 347 7.47 12.74 10.99
N LYS A 348 6.93 11.99 10.04
CA LYS A 348 5.48 11.88 9.86
C LYS A 348 4.84 10.88 10.84
N ILE A 349 5.57 9.87 11.30
CA ILE A 349 5.15 8.99 12.41
C ILE A 349 5.86 9.47 13.68
N ARG A 350 5.17 10.24 14.51
CA ARG A 350 5.77 11.01 15.60
C ARG A 350 5.71 10.34 16.96
N GLU A 351 4.67 9.57 17.17
CA GLU A 351 4.39 8.89 18.44
C GLU A 351 3.75 7.52 18.16
N LYS A 352 3.77 6.64 19.15
CA LYS A 352 3.21 5.29 19.05
C LYS A 352 1.70 5.22 18.78
N ASN A 353 0.98 6.32 18.99
CA ASN A 353 -0.42 6.46 18.64
C ASN A 353 -0.65 7.28 17.36
N SER A 354 0.40 7.59 16.59
CA SER A 354 0.25 8.21 15.27
C SER A 354 -0.49 7.27 14.33
N ASP A 355 -1.53 7.78 13.68
CA ASP A 355 -2.25 7.06 12.64
C ASP A 355 -1.42 7.00 11.35
N ILE A 356 -1.78 6.08 10.46
CA ILE A 356 -1.17 5.97 9.13
C ILE A 356 -2.20 6.42 8.10
N ILE A 357 -1.92 7.52 7.43
CA ILE A 357 -2.75 8.03 6.34
C ILE A 357 -2.36 7.27 5.06
N LEU A 358 -3.21 6.35 4.60
CA LEU A 358 -2.98 5.58 3.39
C LEU A 358 -3.42 6.33 2.12
N MET A 359 -4.38 7.24 2.26
CA MET A 359 -4.87 8.07 1.18
C MET A 359 -5.41 9.39 1.73
N ARG A 360 -5.03 10.52 1.12
CA ARG A 360 -5.53 11.85 1.44
C ARG A 360 -5.76 12.71 0.20
N LEU A 361 -6.50 13.79 0.37
CA LEU A 361 -6.93 14.64 -0.73
C LEU A 361 -5.77 15.18 -1.59
N ALA A 362 -4.62 15.53 -0.99
CA ALA A 362 -3.48 16.03 -1.76
C ALA A 362 -2.94 15.00 -2.75
N ASP A 363 -2.91 13.70 -2.39
CA ASP A 363 -2.52 12.63 -3.32
C ASP A 363 -3.47 12.59 -4.52
N ILE A 364 -4.78 12.62 -4.28
CA ILE A 364 -5.80 12.59 -5.33
C ILE A 364 -5.75 13.86 -6.21
N LEU A 365 -5.53 15.03 -5.61
CA LEU A 365 -5.37 16.27 -6.37
C LEU A 365 -4.14 16.23 -7.29
N LEU A 366 -3.01 15.73 -6.78
CA LEU A 366 -1.78 15.62 -7.57
C LEU A 366 -1.87 14.48 -8.60
N MET A 367 -2.63 13.40 -8.33
CA MET A 367 -2.96 12.37 -9.31
C MET A 367 -3.80 12.96 -10.46
N LYS A 368 -4.81 13.78 -10.14
CA LYS A 368 -5.58 14.53 -11.12
C LYS A 368 -4.71 15.48 -11.93
N ALA A 369 -3.81 16.23 -11.27
CA ALA A 369 -2.89 17.13 -11.96
C ALA A 369 -2.01 16.40 -12.97
N GLU A 370 -1.48 15.22 -12.59
CA GLU A 370 -0.71 14.37 -13.50
C GLU A 370 -1.53 13.96 -14.73
N ALA A 371 -2.75 13.46 -14.52
CA ALA A 371 -3.64 13.07 -15.62
C ALA A 371 -3.97 14.26 -16.54
N LEU A 372 -4.21 15.43 -15.99
CA LEU A 372 -4.44 16.66 -16.77
C LEU A 372 -3.23 17.04 -17.62
N VAL A 373 -2.00 16.87 -17.09
CA VAL A 373 -0.78 17.09 -17.89
C VAL A 373 -0.74 16.13 -19.09
N GLU A 374 -1.05 14.84 -18.88
CA GLU A 374 -1.06 13.84 -19.96
C GLU A 374 -2.16 14.12 -20.99
N LEU A 375 -3.30 14.69 -20.57
CA LEU A 375 -4.37 15.18 -21.44
C LEU A 375 -4.05 16.54 -22.09
N ASN A 376 -2.84 17.07 -21.95
CA ASN A 376 -2.41 18.39 -22.45
C ASN A 376 -3.22 19.59 -21.88
N GLN A 377 -3.79 19.41 -20.68
CA GLN A 377 -4.49 20.46 -19.93
C GLN A 377 -3.55 21.06 -18.87
N VAL A 378 -2.40 21.55 -19.32
CA VAL A 378 -1.28 21.97 -18.46
C VAL A 378 -1.68 23.08 -17.48
N SER A 379 -2.43 24.08 -17.96
CA SER A 379 -2.86 25.22 -17.11
C SER A 379 -3.66 24.73 -15.91
N ASP A 380 -4.64 23.84 -16.11
CA ASP A 380 -5.50 23.32 -15.06
C ASP A 380 -4.69 22.46 -14.07
N ALA A 381 -3.75 21.67 -14.58
CA ALA A 381 -2.85 20.88 -13.76
C ALA A 381 -2.00 21.76 -12.83
N ILE A 382 -1.37 22.81 -13.37
CA ILE A 382 -0.49 23.69 -12.59
C ILE A 382 -1.26 24.56 -11.59
N VAL A 383 -2.53 24.87 -11.86
CA VAL A 383 -3.41 25.51 -10.85
C VAL A 383 -3.55 24.60 -9.61
N ILE A 384 -3.73 23.28 -9.82
CA ILE A 384 -3.80 22.32 -8.70
C ILE A 384 -2.47 22.27 -7.96
N VAL A 385 -1.35 22.16 -8.67
CA VAL A 385 -0.01 22.15 -8.08
C VAL A 385 0.25 23.43 -7.27
N ASN A 386 -0.09 24.60 -7.82
CA ASN A 386 0.06 25.87 -7.12
C ASN A 386 -0.77 25.94 -5.84
N ARG A 387 -1.96 25.33 -5.79
CA ARG A 387 -2.78 25.25 -4.58
C ARG A 387 -2.08 24.42 -3.47
N ILE A 388 -1.42 23.31 -3.81
CA ILE A 388 -0.63 22.52 -2.86
C ILE A 388 0.59 23.33 -2.39
N ARG A 389 1.28 23.98 -3.30
CA ARG A 389 2.45 24.83 -3.02
C ARG A 389 2.11 26.04 -2.15
N GLU A 390 0.94 26.64 -2.36
CA GLU A 390 0.47 27.75 -1.50
C GLU A 390 0.32 27.29 -0.04
N ARG A 391 -0.27 26.11 0.20
CA ARG A 391 -0.34 25.51 1.54
C ARG A 391 1.06 25.18 2.09
N ALA A 392 2.00 24.81 1.24
CA ALA A 392 3.39 24.52 1.60
C ALA A 392 4.22 25.78 1.91
N GLY A 393 3.66 26.98 1.81
CA GLY A 393 4.34 28.24 2.15
C GLY A 393 4.83 29.06 0.95
N PHE A 394 4.56 28.59 -0.28
CA PHE A 394 4.88 29.33 -1.49
C PHE A 394 3.71 30.26 -1.88
N GLY A 395 3.96 31.20 -2.77
CA GLY A 395 2.89 32.07 -3.28
C GLY A 395 1.87 31.32 -4.17
N PRO A 396 0.64 31.84 -4.33
CA PRO A 396 -0.46 31.17 -5.04
C PRO A 396 -0.21 30.95 -6.53
N SER A 397 0.80 31.56 -7.12
CA SER A 397 1.22 31.42 -8.51
C SER A 397 2.72 31.19 -8.60
N SER A 398 3.25 30.30 -7.76
CA SER A 398 4.69 30.02 -7.66
C SER A 398 5.24 29.33 -8.91
N LEU A 399 4.37 28.68 -9.71
CA LEU A 399 4.70 28.07 -11.01
C LEU A 399 3.86 28.75 -12.11
N ASP A 400 4.47 28.92 -13.30
CA ASP A 400 3.79 29.45 -14.48
C ASP A 400 2.81 28.43 -15.05
N VAL A 401 1.53 28.76 -15.12
CA VAL A 401 0.48 27.91 -15.68
C VAL A 401 0.63 27.65 -17.18
N ASN A 402 1.46 28.43 -17.89
CA ASN A 402 1.72 28.31 -19.31
C ASN A 402 3.03 27.57 -19.65
N MET A 403 3.62 26.86 -18.67
CA MET A 403 4.83 26.09 -18.91
C MET A 403 4.61 24.98 -19.94
N SER A 404 5.70 24.43 -20.46
CA SER A 404 5.59 23.28 -21.39
C SER A 404 5.02 22.04 -20.70
N GLN A 405 4.40 21.13 -21.45
CA GLN A 405 3.93 19.83 -20.91
C GLN A 405 5.08 19.03 -20.25
N ALA A 406 6.29 19.08 -20.82
CA ALA A 406 7.45 18.40 -20.28
C ALA A 406 7.86 18.99 -18.91
N ASP A 407 7.87 20.32 -18.79
CA ASP A 407 8.17 20.97 -17.51
C ASP A 407 7.05 20.73 -16.48
N ALA A 408 5.80 20.68 -16.93
CA ALA A 408 4.65 20.37 -16.07
C ALA A 408 4.71 18.94 -15.50
N ARG A 409 5.13 17.95 -16.30
CA ARG A 409 5.37 16.58 -15.79
C ARG A 409 6.38 16.57 -14.64
N LEU A 410 7.50 17.26 -14.82
CA LEU A 410 8.52 17.38 -13.78
C LEU A 410 8.04 18.16 -12.56
N ALA A 411 7.23 19.21 -12.77
CA ALA A 411 6.66 20.00 -11.68
C ALA A 411 5.72 19.14 -10.82
N VAL A 412 4.83 18.36 -11.45
CA VAL A 412 3.94 17.44 -10.72
C VAL A 412 4.74 16.33 -10.02
N GLU A 413 5.71 15.71 -10.70
CA GLU A 413 6.58 14.67 -10.11
C GLU A 413 7.31 15.19 -8.85
N ASN A 414 7.92 16.35 -8.94
CA ASN A 414 8.64 16.95 -7.80
C ASN A 414 7.68 17.34 -6.67
N GLU A 415 6.51 17.90 -7.00
CA GLU A 415 5.52 18.26 -5.97
C GLU A 415 4.97 17.03 -5.27
N ARG A 416 4.69 15.94 -6.00
CA ARG A 416 4.29 14.67 -5.40
C ARG A 416 5.36 14.13 -4.46
N GLN A 417 6.63 14.18 -4.86
CA GLN A 417 7.75 13.69 -4.05
C GLN A 417 7.85 14.44 -2.71
N LEU A 418 7.80 15.77 -2.72
CA LEU A 418 7.90 16.58 -1.50
C LEU A 418 6.65 16.49 -0.63
N GLU A 419 5.49 16.50 -1.25
CA GLU A 419 4.20 16.45 -0.57
C GLU A 419 3.95 15.09 0.11
N LEU A 420 4.25 14.00 -0.61
CA LEU A 420 3.92 12.63 -0.22
C LEU A 420 5.15 11.83 0.29
N TYR A 421 6.27 12.51 0.58
CA TYR A 421 7.42 11.90 1.23
C TYR A 421 6.99 11.13 2.48
N MET A 422 7.46 9.90 2.65
CA MET A 422 7.04 8.99 3.73
C MET A 422 5.51 8.75 3.80
N GLU A 423 4.87 8.61 2.63
CA GLU A 423 3.49 8.16 2.51
C GLU A 423 3.35 7.00 1.52
N ALA A 424 4.43 6.27 1.28
CA ALA A 424 4.47 5.06 0.47
C ALA A 424 4.01 5.26 -1.00
N GLN A 425 4.45 6.35 -1.65
CA GLN A 425 4.04 6.65 -3.03
C GLN A 425 5.21 6.68 -4.03
N ARG A 426 6.42 7.07 -3.62
CA ARG A 426 7.49 7.45 -4.55
C ARG A 426 7.90 6.36 -5.52
N TRP A 427 8.11 5.12 -5.05
CA TRP A 427 8.49 4.01 -5.92
C TRP A 427 7.43 3.74 -6.99
N TYR A 428 6.16 3.67 -6.58
CA TYR A 428 5.04 3.49 -7.50
C TYR A 428 4.86 4.66 -8.47
N ASP A 429 5.15 5.89 -8.05
CA ASP A 429 5.15 7.06 -8.93
C ASP A 429 6.24 6.95 -10.01
N LEU A 430 7.43 6.46 -9.64
CA LEU A 430 8.52 6.23 -10.59
C LEU A 430 8.18 5.13 -11.59
N LEU A 431 7.60 4.00 -11.13
CA LEU A 431 7.22 2.89 -11.97
C LEU A 431 6.14 3.28 -12.98
N ARG A 432 5.01 3.85 -12.50
CA ARG A 432 3.88 4.18 -13.38
C ARG A 432 4.18 5.31 -14.38
N ASN A 433 5.21 6.10 -14.14
CA ASN A 433 5.64 7.18 -15.03
C ASN A 433 6.83 6.80 -15.91
N ASP A 434 7.27 5.52 -15.91
CA ASP A 434 8.44 5.02 -16.63
C ASP A 434 9.73 5.80 -16.29
N ARG A 435 9.82 6.24 -15.02
CA ARG A 435 10.90 7.10 -14.53
C ARG A 435 11.95 6.35 -13.70
N MET A 436 11.69 5.12 -13.29
CA MET A 436 12.53 4.37 -12.35
C MET A 436 13.99 4.31 -12.82
N LEU A 437 14.25 3.82 -14.03
CA LEU A 437 15.61 3.73 -14.54
C LEU A 437 16.28 5.10 -14.70
N ASP A 438 15.50 6.10 -15.16
CA ASP A 438 16.03 7.44 -15.44
C ASP A 438 16.42 8.19 -14.16
N VAL A 439 15.65 8.02 -13.08
CA VAL A 439 15.92 8.63 -11.78
C VAL A 439 17.00 7.85 -11.04
N MET A 440 16.84 6.52 -10.89
CA MET A 440 17.72 5.72 -10.05
C MET A 440 19.14 5.60 -10.63
N ARG A 441 19.31 5.55 -11.95
CA ARG A 441 20.66 5.57 -12.57
C ARG A 441 21.42 6.88 -12.33
N LYS A 442 20.72 7.96 -12.02
CA LYS A 442 21.31 9.28 -11.68
C LYS A 442 21.40 9.49 -10.17
N HIS A 443 20.74 8.64 -9.39
CA HIS A 443 20.79 8.69 -7.94
C HIS A 443 22.20 8.35 -7.44
N LYS A 444 22.65 9.10 -6.45
CA LYS A 444 23.93 8.90 -5.78
C LYS A 444 23.68 8.39 -4.37
N ASP A 445 24.52 7.45 -3.96
CA ASP A 445 24.56 7.09 -2.55
C ASP A 445 25.03 8.27 -1.68
N GLU A 446 24.97 8.10 -0.38
CA GLU A 446 25.36 9.12 0.59
C GLU A 446 26.87 9.45 0.59
N LYS A 447 27.67 8.72 -0.18
CA LYS A 447 29.09 9.00 -0.49
C LYS A 447 29.29 9.73 -1.82
N GLY A 448 28.19 10.04 -2.52
CA GLY A 448 28.19 10.71 -3.81
C GLY A 448 28.55 9.81 -5.00
N GLN A 449 28.42 8.47 -4.86
CA GLN A 449 28.72 7.49 -5.89
C GLN A 449 27.45 7.04 -6.61
N TYR A 450 27.53 6.87 -7.94
CA TYR A 450 26.43 6.27 -8.73
C TYR A 450 26.43 4.76 -8.53
N ILE A 451 25.48 4.24 -7.75
CA ILE A 451 25.42 2.81 -7.42
C ILE A 451 24.48 2.01 -8.34
N PHE A 452 23.63 2.69 -9.12
CA PHE A 452 22.61 2.07 -9.98
C PHE A 452 22.89 2.22 -11.48
N SER A 453 24.12 2.51 -11.89
CA SER A 453 24.48 2.71 -13.32
C SER A 453 24.08 1.56 -14.22
N ASP A 454 24.13 0.32 -13.71
CA ASP A 454 23.81 -0.93 -14.43
C ASP A 454 22.43 -1.50 -14.09
N LEU A 455 21.53 -0.69 -13.47
CA LEU A 455 20.21 -1.12 -13.08
C LEU A 455 19.39 -1.60 -14.29
N GLN A 456 18.80 -2.78 -14.15
CA GLN A 456 18.01 -3.43 -15.20
C GLN A 456 16.52 -3.24 -14.94
N SER A 457 15.70 -3.21 -16.00
CA SER A 457 14.25 -2.99 -15.93
C SER A 457 13.50 -4.08 -15.19
N PHE A 458 13.99 -5.32 -15.17
CA PHE A 458 13.30 -6.37 -14.41
C PHE A 458 13.18 -6.08 -12.91
N ARG A 459 14.00 -5.17 -12.37
CA ARG A 459 13.93 -4.71 -10.98
C ARG A 459 12.70 -3.84 -10.66
N GLU A 460 11.89 -3.52 -11.65
CA GLU A 460 10.57 -2.90 -11.47
C GLU A 460 9.59 -3.82 -10.76
N LYS A 461 9.77 -5.14 -10.84
CA LYS A 461 8.96 -6.14 -10.15
C LYS A 461 9.79 -6.87 -9.11
N TRP A 462 9.14 -7.27 -8.04
CA TRP A 462 9.73 -8.14 -7.03
C TRP A 462 9.74 -9.60 -7.49
N PRO A 463 10.68 -10.42 -6.98
CA PRO A 463 10.63 -11.86 -7.21
C PRO A 463 9.44 -12.48 -6.48
N VAL A 464 8.85 -13.52 -7.05
CA VAL A 464 7.93 -14.40 -6.32
C VAL A 464 8.72 -15.12 -5.22
N PRO A 465 8.24 -15.21 -3.97
CA PRO A 465 8.96 -15.88 -2.90
C PRO A 465 9.31 -17.31 -3.27
N GLN A 466 10.55 -17.74 -3.06
CA GLN A 466 11.00 -19.09 -3.42
C GLN A 466 10.20 -20.15 -2.67
N GLU A 467 9.90 -19.94 -1.40
CA GLU A 467 9.12 -20.88 -0.60
C GLU A 467 7.68 -21.08 -1.12
N GLU A 468 7.09 -20.08 -1.76
CA GLU A 468 5.76 -20.20 -2.37
C GLU A 468 5.81 -20.98 -3.68
N ILE A 469 6.88 -20.81 -4.47
CA ILE A 469 7.13 -21.64 -5.67
C ILE A 469 7.35 -23.10 -5.26
N ASP A 470 8.08 -23.35 -4.17
CA ASP A 470 8.34 -24.70 -3.65
C ASP A 470 7.05 -25.39 -3.14
N LYS A 471 6.09 -24.61 -2.60
CA LYS A 471 4.77 -25.10 -2.15
C LYS A 471 3.79 -25.29 -3.31
N ASN A 472 3.84 -24.44 -4.32
CA ASN A 472 2.92 -24.42 -5.46
C ASN A 472 3.67 -24.46 -6.79
N ASN A 473 3.80 -25.62 -7.39
CA ASN A 473 4.50 -25.85 -8.66
C ASN A 473 3.83 -25.15 -9.88
N ASN A 474 2.64 -24.55 -9.72
CA ASN A 474 1.97 -23.78 -10.77
C ASN A 474 2.43 -22.32 -10.77
N LEU A 475 3.16 -21.87 -9.76
CA LEU A 475 3.77 -20.55 -9.73
C LEU A 475 5.03 -20.50 -10.59
N THR A 476 5.20 -19.38 -11.27
CA THR A 476 6.39 -19.07 -12.07
C THR A 476 7.10 -17.85 -11.53
N GLN A 477 8.42 -17.83 -11.62
CA GLN A 477 9.22 -16.70 -11.20
C GLN A 477 9.09 -15.53 -12.20
N ASN A 478 9.28 -14.30 -11.73
CA ASN A 478 9.43 -13.14 -12.58
C ASN A 478 10.76 -13.19 -13.35
N GLU A 479 10.77 -12.67 -14.57
CA GLU A 479 11.96 -12.63 -15.41
C GLU A 479 13.10 -11.89 -14.70
N GLY A 480 14.31 -12.44 -14.79
CA GLY A 480 15.53 -11.86 -14.19
C GLY A 480 15.85 -12.33 -12.77
N TYR A 481 14.98 -13.16 -12.15
CA TYR A 481 15.19 -13.73 -10.81
C TYR A 481 15.39 -15.25 -10.83
#